data_ff62b11cafc57f60529eaa65ef74484b
#
_entry.id   ff62b11cafc57f60529eaa65ef74484b
#
_cell.length_a   1.000
_cell.length_b   1.000
_cell.length_c   1.000
_cell.angle_alpha   90.00
_cell.angle_beta   90.00
_cell.angle_gamma   90.00
#
_symmetry.space_group_name_H-M   'P 1'
#
loop_
_entity.id
_entity.type
_entity.pdbx_description
1 polymer ?
#
loop_
_entity_poly.entity_id
_entity_poly.type
_entity_poly.pdbx_seq_one_letter_code
_entity_poly.pdbx_strand_id
1 'polypeptide(L)'
;MKHTALKVFHPLAFAFILLSQSGLAFADHIAAASVPASDLMQPADLAANLKSASSSKPLILQVGFRTLYVQAHIPDSEYVGAASDAAGLEQLRARVANLTKDTAIVIYCGCCPWSHCPNIGAAYKALHALGFTQVKVLYIADNFGDNWVDKGYPVAKGP
;
A
#
# COMPACT_ATOMS: atom_id res chain seq x y z
N MET A 1 -10.42 -73.90 -52.02
CA MET A 1 -10.14 -72.54 -52.40
C MET A 1 -10.35 -71.70 -51.14
N LYS A 2 -9.26 -71.20 -50.54
CA LYS A 2 -9.27 -70.50 -49.25
C LYS A 2 -9.15 -68.99 -49.50
N HIS A 3 -10.16 -68.20 -49.12
CA HIS A 3 -10.10 -66.76 -49.17
C HIS A 3 -9.62 -66.23 -47.82
N THR A 4 -8.42 -65.68 -47.86
CA THR A 4 -7.81 -65.01 -46.70
C THR A 4 -8.27 -63.55 -46.64
N ALA A 5 -9.04 -63.21 -45.64
CA ALA A 5 -9.47 -61.82 -45.39
C ALA A 5 -8.36 -61.04 -44.66
N LEU A 6 -7.86 -59.99 -45.30
CA LEU A 6 -6.86 -59.05 -44.79
C LEU A 6 -7.55 -58.00 -43.87
N LYS A 7 -7.24 -58.11 -42.57
CA LYS A 7 -7.71 -57.10 -41.57
C LYS A 7 -6.82 -55.86 -41.67
N VAL A 8 -7.39 -54.73 -42.11
CA VAL A 8 -6.75 -53.46 -42.10
C VAL A 8 -6.90 -52.87 -40.71
N PHE A 9 -5.80 -52.78 -39.97
CA PHE A 9 -5.71 -52.04 -38.68
C PHE A 9 -5.54 -50.55 -38.99
N HIS A 10 -6.52 -49.77 -38.58
CA HIS A 10 -6.38 -48.29 -38.54
C HIS A 10 -5.76 -47.89 -37.21
N PRO A 11 -4.62 -47.17 -37.17
CA PRO A 11 -4.15 -46.60 -35.94
C PRO A 11 -4.96 -45.33 -35.64
N LEU A 12 -5.72 -45.32 -34.54
CA LEU A 12 -6.28 -44.11 -33.95
C LEU A 12 -5.12 -43.28 -33.45
N ALA A 13 -4.83 -42.19 -34.15
CA ALA A 13 -3.94 -41.14 -33.66
C ALA A 13 -4.67 -40.37 -32.57
N PHE A 14 -4.34 -40.64 -31.29
CA PHE A 14 -4.71 -39.81 -30.16
C PHE A 14 -3.89 -38.51 -30.23
N ALA A 15 -4.49 -37.44 -30.71
CA ALA A 15 -3.94 -36.11 -30.60
C ALA A 15 -4.04 -35.66 -29.13
N PHE A 16 -2.93 -35.72 -28.40
CA PHE A 16 -2.79 -35.07 -27.09
C PHE A 16 -2.78 -33.56 -27.31
N ILE A 17 -3.94 -32.92 -27.06
CA ILE A 17 -4.02 -31.45 -26.93
C ILE A 17 -3.39 -31.12 -25.59
N LEU A 18 -2.13 -30.68 -25.60
CA LEU A 18 -1.49 -30.02 -24.50
C LEU A 18 -2.17 -28.65 -24.30
N LEU A 19 -3.17 -28.59 -23.41
CA LEU A 19 -3.63 -27.33 -22.86
C LEU A 19 -2.47 -26.72 -22.04
N SER A 20 -1.72 -25.84 -22.66
CA SER A 20 -0.82 -24.94 -21.93
C SER A 20 -1.71 -24.02 -21.07
N GLN A 21 -1.85 -24.38 -19.79
CA GLN A 21 -2.37 -23.48 -18.78
C GLN A 21 -1.31 -22.39 -18.59
N SER A 22 -1.49 -21.27 -19.30
CA SER A 22 -0.81 -20.03 -18.99
C SER A 22 -1.35 -19.59 -17.64
N GLY A 23 -0.68 -20.03 -16.57
CA GLY A 23 -0.90 -19.51 -15.23
C GLY A 23 -0.65 -18.01 -15.29
N LEU A 24 -1.71 -17.22 -15.20
CA LEU A 24 -1.63 -15.83 -14.85
C LEU A 24 -0.99 -15.78 -13.46
N ALA A 25 0.32 -15.64 -13.41
CA ALA A 25 1.02 -15.23 -12.22
C ALA A 25 0.47 -13.82 -11.91
N PHE A 26 -0.50 -13.75 -11.01
CA PHE A 26 -0.81 -12.50 -10.33
C PHE A 26 0.45 -12.17 -9.53
N ALA A 27 1.31 -11.34 -10.13
CA ALA A 27 2.34 -10.67 -9.39
C ALA A 27 1.59 -9.82 -8.36
N ASP A 28 1.60 -10.28 -7.10
CA ASP A 28 1.29 -9.48 -5.94
C ASP A 28 2.34 -8.35 -5.92
N HIS A 29 2.04 -7.29 -6.66
CA HIS A 29 2.88 -6.10 -6.69
C HIS A 29 2.76 -5.42 -5.36
N ILE A 30 3.77 -5.63 -4.56
CA ILE A 30 4.04 -4.99 -3.31
C ILE A 30 3.73 -3.50 -3.45
N ALA A 31 2.60 -3.10 -2.86
CA ALA A 31 1.93 -1.84 -3.19
C ALA A 31 2.76 -0.59 -2.82
N ALA A 32 3.72 -0.72 -1.92
CA ALA A 32 4.64 0.36 -1.54
C ALA A 32 5.64 0.72 -2.66
N ALA A 33 6.01 -0.25 -3.52
CA ALA A 33 6.92 -0.02 -4.65
C ALA A 33 6.33 0.89 -5.75
N SER A 34 5.04 1.24 -5.68
CA SER A 34 4.37 2.10 -6.66
C SER A 34 4.41 3.59 -6.33
N VAL A 35 5.03 3.99 -5.21
CA VAL A 35 5.17 5.41 -4.83
C VAL A 35 6.44 5.98 -5.46
N PRO A 36 6.36 7.06 -6.27
CA PRO A 36 7.53 7.71 -6.82
C PRO A 36 8.49 8.20 -5.74
N ALA A 37 9.79 8.13 -6.00
CA ALA A 37 10.81 8.60 -5.05
C ALA A 37 10.66 10.10 -4.71
N SER A 38 10.16 10.90 -5.63
CA SER A 38 9.85 12.33 -5.42
C SER A 38 8.77 12.56 -4.35
N ASP A 39 7.91 11.57 -4.10
CA ASP A 39 6.81 11.70 -3.14
C ASP A 39 7.12 11.05 -1.80
N LEU A 40 8.32 10.49 -1.66
CA LEU A 40 8.80 9.99 -0.38
C LEU A 40 9.33 11.15 0.49
N MET A 41 8.94 11.15 1.76
CA MET A 41 9.44 12.04 2.81
C MET A 41 10.23 11.23 3.82
N GLN A 42 11.43 11.70 4.16
CA GLN A 42 12.23 11.03 5.19
C GLN A 42 11.69 11.34 6.59
N PRO A 43 11.79 10.38 7.55
CA PRO A 43 11.36 10.59 8.94
C PRO A 43 11.99 11.83 9.60
N ALA A 44 13.28 12.08 9.34
CA ALA A 44 13.97 13.25 9.87
C ALA A 44 13.37 14.57 9.38
N ASP A 45 12.97 14.65 8.11
CA ASP A 45 12.39 15.85 7.51
C ASP A 45 11.01 16.15 8.13
N LEU A 46 10.16 15.14 8.29
CA LEU A 46 8.88 15.33 8.95
C LEU A 46 9.06 15.71 10.42
N ALA A 47 9.98 15.06 11.14
CA ALA A 47 10.27 15.39 12.53
C ALA A 47 10.78 16.83 12.70
N ALA A 48 11.58 17.33 11.76
CA ALA A 48 12.01 18.74 11.74
C ALA A 48 10.81 19.68 11.47
N ASN A 49 9.94 19.34 10.52
CA ASN A 49 8.74 20.11 10.21
C ASN A 49 7.78 20.22 11.43
N LEU A 50 7.63 19.14 12.20
CA LEU A 50 6.79 19.16 13.39
C LEU A 50 7.30 20.11 14.48
N LYS A 51 8.62 20.29 14.57
CA LYS A 51 9.27 21.19 15.54
C LYS A 51 9.28 22.66 15.09
N SER A 52 9.09 22.89 13.79
CA SER A 52 9.11 24.24 13.25
C SER A 52 7.86 25.03 13.67
N ALA A 53 8.01 26.35 13.86
CA ALA A 53 6.90 27.26 14.12
C ALA A 53 6.08 27.62 12.85
N SER A 54 6.28 26.89 11.74
CA SER A 54 5.57 27.13 10.49
C SER A 54 4.06 26.99 10.67
N SER A 55 3.31 27.93 10.13
CA SER A 55 1.85 27.94 10.18
C SER A 55 1.18 26.91 9.27
N SER A 56 1.92 26.30 8.33
CA SER A 56 1.39 25.32 7.39
C SER A 56 1.97 23.94 7.63
N LYS A 57 1.43 23.24 8.64
CA LYS A 57 1.72 21.82 8.83
C LYS A 57 0.86 20.98 7.87
N PRO A 58 1.40 19.89 7.30
CA PRO A 58 0.59 18.97 6.50
C PRO A 58 -0.43 18.24 7.38
N LEU A 59 -1.53 17.83 6.79
CA LEU A 59 -2.42 16.84 7.38
C LEU A 59 -1.72 15.47 7.38
N ILE A 60 -1.52 14.89 8.56
CA ILE A 60 -0.82 13.62 8.71
C ILE A 60 -1.84 12.52 8.98
N LEU A 61 -1.87 11.49 8.12
CA LEU A 61 -2.85 10.40 8.20
C LEU A 61 -2.16 9.05 8.37
N GLN A 62 -2.53 8.33 9.43
CA GLN A 62 -2.10 6.96 9.65
C GLN A 62 -3.09 6.00 8.96
N VAL A 63 -2.57 5.22 8.01
CA VAL A 63 -3.35 4.33 7.14
C VAL A 63 -3.12 2.84 7.43
N GLY A 64 -2.66 2.51 8.62
CA GLY A 64 -2.39 1.13 9.07
C GLY A 64 -3.38 0.65 10.13
N PHE A 65 -2.88 -0.18 11.06
CA PHE A 65 -3.72 -0.80 12.09
C PHE A 65 -3.92 0.11 13.31
N ARG A 66 -5.16 0.21 13.79
CA ARG A 66 -5.52 1.03 14.96
C ARG A 66 -4.74 0.68 16.22
N THR A 67 -4.45 -0.59 16.45
CA THR A 67 -3.68 -1.03 17.62
C THR A 67 -2.29 -0.41 17.66
N LEU A 68 -1.62 -0.26 16.52
CA LEU A 68 -0.32 0.38 16.43
C LEU A 68 -0.43 1.89 16.63
N TYR A 69 -1.46 2.52 16.06
CA TYR A 69 -1.72 3.95 16.27
C TYR A 69 -1.89 4.28 17.76
N VAL A 70 -2.71 3.51 18.48
CA VAL A 70 -2.95 3.70 19.92
C VAL A 70 -1.69 3.52 20.75
N GLN A 71 -0.80 2.60 20.36
CA GLN A 71 0.46 2.36 21.06
C GLN A 71 1.45 3.53 20.90
N ALA A 72 1.60 4.02 19.66
CA ALA A 72 2.47 5.13 19.33
C ALA A 72 2.12 5.69 17.94
N HIS A 73 1.96 7.00 17.84
CA HIS A 73 1.71 7.69 16.58
C HIS A 73 2.41 9.05 16.53
N ILE A 74 2.48 9.64 15.36
CA ILE A 74 2.99 10.99 15.15
C ILE A 74 2.02 11.99 15.80
N PRO A 75 2.47 12.94 16.64
CA PRO A 75 1.59 13.97 17.20
C PRO A 75 0.78 14.69 16.11
N ASP A 76 -0.47 15.02 16.41
CA ASP A 76 -1.43 15.66 15.51
C ASP A 76 -1.77 14.82 14.25
N SER A 77 -1.33 13.56 14.17
CA SER A 77 -1.79 12.67 13.12
C SER A 77 -3.16 12.07 13.45
N GLU A 78 -3.90 11.72 12.41
CA GLU A 78 -5.23 11.12 12.52
C GLU A 78 -5.22 9.68 12.01
N TYR A 79 -5.92 8.79 12.70
CA TYR A 79 -6.17 7.43 12.24
C TYR A 79 -7.34 7.42 11.23
N VAL A 80 -7.12 6.86 10.05
CA VAL A 80 -8.14 6.82 8.98
C VAL A 80 -8.39 5.41 8.42
N GLY A 81 -8.13 4.38 9.21
CA GLY A 81 -8.37 2.99 8.83
C GLY A 81 -7.19 2.33 8.10
N ALA A 82 -7.18 0.99 8.11
CA ALA A 82 -6.19 0.22 7.35
C ALA A 82 -6.56 0.22 5.86
N ALA A 83 -5.76 0.89 5.05
CA ALA A 83 -6.08 1.09 3.63
C ALA A 83 -5.93 -0.19 2.77
N SER A 84 -5.46 -1.30 3.35
CA SER A 84 -5.46 -2.61 2.71
C SER A 84 -6.85 -3.24 2.58
N ASP A 85 -7.85 -2.69 3.25
CA ASP A 85 -9.23 -3.15 3.18
C ASP A 85 -10.19 -2.04 2.72
N ALA A 86 -11.40 -2.44 2.29
CA ALA A 86 -12.40 -1.52 1.75
C ALA A 86 -12.92 -0.52 2.81
N ALA A 87 -13.07 -0.95 4.06
CA ALA A 87 -13.57 -0.10 5.13
C ALA A 87 -12.55 0.99 5.50
N GLY A 88 -11.26 0.64 5.53
CA GLY A 88 -10.20 1.62 5.75
C GLY A 88 -10.09 2.63 4.61
N LEU A 89 -10.18 2.18 3.35
CA LEU A 89 -10.22 3.09 2.21
C LEU A 89 -11.44 4.02 2.24
N GLU A 90 -12.58 3.55 2.70
CA GLU A 90 -13.76 4.39 2.86
C GLU A 90 -13.58 5.45 3.94
N GLN A 91 -12.98 5.09 5.09
CA GLN A 91 -12.66 6.05 6.15
C GLN A 91 -11.69 7.13 5.64
N LEU A 92 -10.64 6.74 4.88
CA LEU A 92 -9.73 7.69 4.26
C LEU A 92 -10.47 8.65 3.31
N ARG A 93 -11.33 8.13 2.42
CA ARG A 93 -12.11 8.95 1.49
C ARG A 93 -13.04 9.91 2.22
N ALA A 94 -13.75 9.44 3.21
CA ALA A 94 -14.65 10.27 4.02
C ALA A 94 -13.88 11.40 4.73
N ARG A 95 -12.69 11.09 5.29
CA ARG A 95 -11.88 12.12 5.97
C ARG A 95 -11.42 13.23 5.03
N VAL A 96 -11.10 12.93 3.79
CA VAL A 96 -10.58 13.92 2.84
C VAL A 96 -11.64 14.54 1.92
N ALA A 97 -12.89 14.13 2.02
CA ALA A 97 -13.96 14.48 1.08
C ALA A 97 -14.15 16.00 0.89
N ASN A 98 -14.02 16.77 1.98
CA ASN A 98 -14.26 18.21 2.00
C ASN A 98 -12.96 19.05 1.94
N LEU A 99 -11.81 18.41 1.68
CA LEU A 99 -10.52 19.13 1.55
C LEU A 99 -10.32 19.65 0.13
N THR A 100 -9.61 20.75 0.02
CA THR A 100 -9.14 21.24 -1.29
C THR A 100 -8.06 20.30 -1.85
N LYS A 101 -7.96 20.20 -3.17
CA LYS A 101 -7.09 19.20 -3.81
C LYS A 101 -5.60 19.51 -3.73
N ASP A 102 -5.26 20.72 -3.32
CA ASP A 102 -3.93 21.22 -3.02
C ASP A 102 -3.56 21.10 -1.52
N THR A 103 -4.43 20.53 -0.69
CA THR A 103 -4.11 20.28 0.73
C THR A 103 -2.87 19.38 0.82
N ALA A 104 -1.87 19.83 1.58
CA ALA A 104 -0.67 19.04 1.84
C ALA A 104 -1.01 17.88 2.78
N ILE A 105 -0.83 16.66 2.29
CA ILE A 105 -1.13 15.42 3.03
C ILE A 105 0.15 14.58 3.14
N VAL A 106 0.43 14.07 4.33
CA VAL A 106 1.43 13.04 4.57
C VAL A 106 0.74 11.78 5.06
N ILE A 107 0.91 10.66 4.37
CA ILE A 107 0.40 9.37 4.83
C ILE A 107 1.54 8.51 5.37
N TYR A 108 1.25 7.69 6.41
CA TYR A 108 2.19 6.70 6.92
C TYR A 108 1.47 5.45 7.46
N CYS A 109 2.19 4.34 7.53
CA CYS A 109 1.67 3.09 8.09
C CYS A 109 2.55 2.58 9.23
N GLY A 110 3.77 2.12 8.92
CA GLY A 110 4.74 1.65 9.91
C GLY A 110 4.41 0.29 10.56
N CYS A 111 3.50 -0.49 9.97
CA CYS A 111 3.12 -1.80 10.51
C CYS A 111 4.09 -2.94 10.10
N CYS A 112 4.89 -2.74 9.07
CA CYS A 112 5.72 -3.76 8.44
C CYS A 112 6.79 -3.10 7.58
N PRO A 113 7.80 -3.86 7.13
CA PRO A 113 8.80 -3.34 6.21
C PRO A 113 8.18 -2.73 4.96
N TRP A 114 8.80 -1.66 4.46
CA TRP A 114 8.33 -0.91 3.28
C TRP A 114 7.92 -1.79 2.11
N SER A 115 8.78 -2.77 1.79
CA SER A 115 8.54 -3.69 0.66
C SER A 115 7.32 -4.60 0.82
N HIS A 116 6.75 -4.70 2.02
CA HIS A 116 5.63 -5.59 2.34
C HIS A 116 4.40 -4.84 2.86
N CYS A 117 4.40 -3.49 2.80
CA CYS A 117 3.29 -2.71 3.32
C CYS A 117 2.09 -2.67 2.35
N PRO A 118 0.96 -3.32 2.66
CA PRO A 118 -0.20 -3.34 1.76
C PRO A 118 -1.00 -2.02 1.80
N ASN A 119 -0.83 -1.22 2.87
CA ASN A 119 -1.66 -0.05 3.12
C ASN A 119 -1.21 1.17 2.30
N ILE A 120 0.10 1.41 2.22
CA ILE A 120 0.66 2.64 1.65
C ILE A 120 0.26 2.83 0.18
N GLY A 121 0.50 1.83 -0.66
CA GLY A 121 0.20 1.96 -2.09
C GLY A 121 -1.30 2.10 -2.37
N ALA A 122 -2.15 1.45 -1.59
CA ALA A 122 -3.60 1.57 -1.71
C ALA A 122 -4.07 2.98 -1.34
N ALA A 123 -3.60 3.53 -0.20
CA ALA A 123 -3.92 4.88 0.24
C ALA A 123 -3.40 5.95 -0.73
N TYR A 124 -2.15 5.83 -1.19
CA TYR A 124 -1.54 6.74 -2.15
C TYR A 124 -2.35 6.79 -3.45
N LYS A 125 -2.66 5.64 -4.04
CA LYS A 125 -3.49 5.56 -5.25
C LYS A 125 -4.88 6.15 -5.05
N ALA A 126 -5.50 5.90 -3.90
CA ALA A 126 -6.83 6.43 -3.60
C ALA A 126 -6.84 7.96 -3.52
N LEU A 127 -5.85 8.57 -2.88
CA LEU A 127 -5.73 10.04 -2.79
C LEU A 127 -5.49 10.67 -4.16
N HIS A 128 -4.60 10.10 -4.98
CA HIS A 128 -4.38 10.59 -6.35
C HIS A 128 -5.60 10.42 -7.24
N ALA A 129 -6.34 9.32 -7.13
CA ALA A 129 -7.60 9.10 -7.86
C ALA A 129 -8.69 10.12 -7.46
N LEU A 130 -8.64 10.65 -6.24
CA LEU A 130 -9.50 11.74 -5.77
C LEU A 130 -9.00 13.13 -6.22
N GLY A 131 -7.87 13.22 -6.90
CA GLY A 131 -7.31 14.45 -7.45
C GLY A 131 -6.41 15.25 -6.50
N PHE A 132 -5.97 14.69 -5.37
CA PHE A 132 -5.00 15.36 -4.50
C PHE A 132 -3.62 15.41 -5.16
N THR A 133 -3.01 16.62 -5.17
CA THR A 133 -1.75 16.90 -5.86
C THR A 133 -0.55 17.04 -4.92
N GLN A 134 -0.78 17.23 -3.62
CA GLN A 134 0.25 17.47 -2.61
C GLN A 134 0.29 16.30 -1.61
N VAL A 135 0.47 15.07 -2.12
CA VAL A 135 0.54 13.86 -1.29
C VAL A 135 1.98 13.40 -1.16
N LYS A 136 2.45 13.29 0.08
CA LYS A 136 3.74 12.68 0.43
C LYS A 136 3.52 11.42 1.25
N VAL A 137 4.46 10.51 1.16
CA VAL A 137 4.48 9.26 1.91
C VAL A 137 5.70 9.24 2.82
N LEU A 138 5.48 9.11 4.12
CA LEU A 138 6.58 8.95 5.06
C LEU A 138 7.25 7.58 4.85
N TYR A 139 8.55 7.61 4.53
CA TYR A 139 9.32 6.40 4.28
C TYR A 139 9.69 5.69 5.58
N ILE A 140 8.94 4.66 5.93
CA ILE A 140 9.24 3.78 7.06
C ILE A 140 9.84 2.49 6.50
N ALA A 141 11.16 2.34 6.60
CA ALA A 141 11.89 1.24 5.98
C ALA A 141 11.52 -0.13 6.60
N ASP A 142 11.48 -0.19 7.92
CA ASP A 142 11.27 -1.43 8.69
C ASP A 142 9.92 -1.41 9.40
N ASN A 143 9.80 -0.57 10.43
CA ASN A 143 8.56 -0.35 11.20
C ASN A 143 8.63 1.01 11.92
N PHE A 144 7.49 1.43 12.49
CA PHE A 144 7.40 2.72 13.18
C PHE A 144 8.27 2.80 14.44
N GLY A 145 8.48 1.68 15.15
CA GLY A 145 9.37 1.63 16.30
C GLY A 145 10.80 2.01 15.90
N ASP A 146 11.39 1.24 15.00
CA ASP A 146 12.81 1.38 14.62
C ASP A 146 13.08 2.69 13.87
N ASN A 147 12.16 3.12 13.00
CA ASN A 147 12.39 4.25 12.10
C ASN A 147 11.88 5.60 12.64
N TRP A 148 11.07 5.60 13.71
CA TRP A 148 10.53 6.81 14.30
C TRP A 148 10.78 6.91 15.81
N VAL A 149 10.27 5.93 16.59
CA VAL A 149 10.32 5.99 18.06
C VAL A 149 11.75 5.90 18.57
N ASP A 150 12.52 4.93 18.11
CA ASP A 150 13.92 4.69 18.53
C ASP A 150 14.88 5.78 18.03
N LYS A 151 14.44 6.58 17.05
CA LYS A 151 15.16 7.79 16.62
C LYS A 151 14.90 8.99 17.52
N GLY A 152 14.06 8.86 18.54
CA GLY A 152 13.71 9.95 19.45
C GLY A 152 12.85 11.05 18.81
N TYR A 153 12.12 10.75 17.74
CA TYR A 153 11.19 11.69 17.13
C TYR A 153 9.92 11.84 17.98
N PRO A 154 9.16 12.92 17.83
CA PRO A 154 7.97 13.18 18.63
C PRO A 154 6.93 12.07 18.52
N VAL A 155 6.40 11.62 19.66
CA VAL A 155 5.40 10.53 19.75
C VAL A 155 4.24 10.97 20.63
N ALA A 156 3.03 10.65 20.19
CA ALA A 156 1.81 10.67 20.99
C ALA A 156 1.31 9.21 21.18
N LYS A 157 0.40 9.02 22.14
CA LYS A 157 -0.24 7.74 22.47
C LYS A 157 -1.73 7.97 22.74
N GLY A 158 -2.49 6.89 22.60
CA GLY A 158 -3.92 6.91 22.87
C GLY A 158 -4.76 7.04 21.60
N PRO A 159 -6.08 7.21 21.77
CA PRO A 159 -7.02 7.27 20.65
C PRO A 159 -6.90 8.54 19.83
#